data_352d3cc0060f8e9ec573967b5a7d9260
#
_entry.id   352d3cc0060f8e9ec573967b5a7d9260
#
_cell.length_a   1.000
_cell.length_b   1.000
_cell.length_c   1.000
_cell.angle_alpha   90.00
_cell.angle_beta   90.00
_cell.angle_gamma   90.00
#
_symmetry.space_group_name_H-M   'P 1'
#
loop_
_entity.id
_entity.type
_entity.pdbx_description
1 polymer ?
#
loop_
_entity_poly.entity_id
_entity_poly.type
_entity_poly.pdbx_seq_one_letter_code
_entity_poly.pdbx_strand_id
1 'polypeptide(L)'
;MNIEFLKSIVENKFAVPDNYEVAELTLKLIENLGAVEWELRDYSYMTLSAWIWGWYDRTNYSDAEMLELAEKAKCNIKIGLGEAENDGVFLRSYSILLLSDLTDFHRYHPYLGETEIRDRMELYLTYIKREQDLRGMFLQRKDGHTELLMLLML
;
A
#
# COMPACT_ATOMS: atom_id res chain seq x y z
N MET A 1 9.83 -5.58 12.28
CA MET A 1 10.47 -4.33 11.80
C MET A 1 10.03 -3.24 12.73
N ASN A 2 10.91 -2.30 13.11
CA ASN A 2 10.56 -1.23 14.03
C ASN A 2 10.58 0.15 13.36
N ILE A 3 10.03 1.17 14.02
CA ILE A 3 9.87 2.53 13.49
C ILE A 3 11.24 3.16 13.15
N GLU A 4 12.25 2.99 14.00
CA GLU A 4 13.56 3.59 13.77
C GLU A 4 14.24 3.05 12.50
N PHE A 5 14.10 1.76 12.24
CA PHE A 5 14.59 1.15 11.01
C PHE A 5 13.87 1.70 9.78
N LEU A 6 12.54 1.85 9.83
CA LEU A 6 11.77 2.45 8.74
C LEU A 6 12.13 3.92 8.51
N LYS A 7 12.31 4.69 9.58
CA LYS A 7 12.79 6.07 9.47
C LYS A 7 14.15 6.15 8.78
N SER A 8 15.06 5.24 9.09
CA SER A 8 16.38 5.21 8.44
C SER A 8 16.28 4.94 6.93
N ILE A 9 15.34 4.11 6.48
CA ILE A 9 15.08 3.89 5.04
C ILE A 9 14.59 5.19 4.38
N VAL A 10 13.62 5.87 5.00
CA VAL A 10 13.07 7.13 4.47
C VAL A 10 14.16 8.22 4.42
N GLU A 11 14.94 8.39 5.48
CA GLU A 11 16.04 9.36 5.55
C GLU A 11 17.13 9.07 4.52
N ASN A 12 17.37 7.79 4.22
CA ASN A 12 18.30 7.35 3.17
C ASN A 12 17.65 7.27 1.78
N LYS A 13 16.59 8.08 1.54
CA LYS A 13 15.91 8.20 0.25
C LYS A 13 15.38 6.88 -0.28
N PHE A 14 14.85 6.05 0.60
CA PHE A 14 14.29 4.73 0.29
C PHE A 14 15.29 3.74 -0.34
N ALA A 15 16.59 3.97 -0.18
CA ALA A 15 17.58 2.97 -0.59
C ALA A 15 17.35 1.66 0.17
N VAL A 16 17.51 0.55 -0.53
CA VAL A 16 17.45 -0.77 0.12
C VAL A 16 18.65 -0.88 1.07
N PRO A 17 18.43 -1.16 2.37
CA PRO A 17 19.52 -1.25 3.31
C PRO A 17 20.50 -2.39 2.98
N ASP A 18 21.79 -2.17 3.20
CA ASP A 18 22.80 -3.19 3.03
C ASP A 18 22.45 -4.47 3.81
N ASN A 19 22.75 -5.62 3.22
CA ASN A 19 22.48 -6.96 3.78
C ASN A 19 21.00 -7.35 3.87
N TYR A 20 20.10 -6.66 3.20
CA TYR A 20 18.70 -7.03 3.08
C TYR A 20 18.30 -7.27 1.63
N GLU A 21 17.44 -8.26 1.42
CA GLU A 21 16.82 -8.52 0.13
C GLU A 21 15.49 -7.77 0.05
N VAL A 22 15.19 -7.17 -1.11
CA VAL A 22 13.92 -6.43 -1.34
C VAL A 22 12.73 -7.32 -1.01
N ALA A 23 12.73 -8.58 -1.47
CA ALA A 23 11.64 -9.51 -1.25
C ALA A 23 11.35 -9.77 0.24
N GLU A 24 12.41 -9.95 1.05
CA GLU A 24 12.26 -10.14 2.51
C GLU A 24 11.67 -8.92 3.19
N LEU A 25 12.19 -7.74 2.86
CA LEU A 25 11.68 -6.49 3.43
C LEU A 25 10.23 -6.21 2.99
N THR A 26 9.91 -6.47 1.73
CA THR A 26 8.56 -6.29 1.18
C THR A 26 7.52 -7.07 1.99
N LEU A 27 7.78 -8.31 2.36
CA LEU A 27 6.87 -9.10 3.18
C LEU A 27 6.59 -8.44 4.54
N LYS A 28 7.64 -7.96 5.21
CA LYS A 28 7.53 -7.27 6.50
C LYS A 28 6.82 -5.91 6.38
N LEU A 29 7.06 -5.19 5.29
CA LEU A 29 6.38 -3.92 5.01
C LEU A 29 4.88 -4.11 4.81
N ILE A 30 4.47 -5.15 4.06
CA ILE A 30 3.05 -5.49 3.86
C ILE A 30 2.37 -5.85 5.19
N GLU A 31 3.02 -6.61 6.05
CA GLU A 31 2.49 -6.95 7.39
C GLU A 31 2.23 -5.70 8.22
N ASN A 32 3.11 -4.71 8.14
CA ASN A 32 2.97 -3.46 8.86
C ASN A 32 1.79 -2.58 8.39
N LEU A 33 1.25 -2.79 7.19
CA LEU A 33 0.12 -2.01 6.68
C LEU A 33 -1.13 -2.13 7.58
N GLY A 34 -1.22 -3.19 8.38
CA GLY A 34 -2.30 -3.38 9.36
C GLY A 34 -1.96 -2.90 10.78
N ALA A 35 -0.79 -2.36 11.03
CA ALA A 35 -0.39 -1.94 12.36
C ALA A 35 -1.30 -0.82 12.91
N VAL A 36 -1.59 -0.86 14.20
CA VAL A 36 -2.36 0.22 14.87
C VAL A 36 -1.53 1.50 14.96
N GLU A 37 -0.22 1.37 15.10
CA GLU A 37 0.71 2.50 15.11
C GLU A 37 0.83 3.13 13.73
N TRP A 38 0.39 4.36 13.60
CA TRP A 38 0.35 5.05 12.31
C TRP A 38 1.72 5.18 11.64
N GLU A 39 2.79 5.40 12.41
CA GLU A 39 4.15 5.52 11.88
C GLU A 39 4.63 4.24 11.21
N LEU A 40 4.29 3.06 11.76
CA LEU A 40 4.60 1.78 11.12
C LEU A 40 3.89 1.63 9.78
N ARG A 41 2.60 1.99 9.71
CA ARG A 41 1.83 1.92 8.47
C ARG A 41 2.38 2.87 7.42
N ASP A 42 2.51 4.15 7.80
CA ASP A 42 2.88 5.22 6.87
C ASP A 42 4.27 5.02 6.29
N TYR A 43 5.27 4.77 7.12
CA TYR A 43 6.62 4.51 6.62
C TYR A 43 6.72 3.23 5.80
N SER A 44 5.96 2.20 6.16
CA SER A 44 5.92 0.97 5.36
C SER A 44 5.29 1.20 3.99
N TYR A 45 4.15 1.89 3.93
CA TYR A 45 3.50 2.26 2.68
C TYR A 45 4.38 3.17 1.83
N MET A 46 4.95 4.23 2.41
CA MET A 46 5.85 5.15 1.71
C MET A 46 7.05 4.41 1.09
N THR A 47 7.60 3.44 1.80
CA THR A 47 8.72 2.63 1.31
C THR A 47 8.29 1.75 0.13
N LEU A 48 7.15 1.04 0.25
CA LEU A 48 6.60 0.23 -0.84
C LEU A 48 6.30 1.08 -2.08
N SER A 49 5.63 2.21 -1.89
CA SER A 49 5.32 3.16 -2.96
C SER A 49 6.59 3.68 -3.65
N ALA A 50 7.58 4.12 -2.87
CA ALA A 50 8.85 4.60 -3.41
C ALA A 50 9.59 3.52 -4.21
N TRP A 51 9.51 2.26 -3.79
CA TRP A 51 10.12 1.13 -4.49
C TRP A 51 9.37 0.72 -5.76
N ILE A 52 8.05 0.85 -5.79
CA ILE A 52 7.23 0.66 -6.99
C ILE A 52 7.56 1.73 -8.03
N TRP A 53 7.50 2.99 -7.63
CA TRP A 53 7.68 4.12 -8.53
C TRP A 53 9.14 4.39 -8.92
N GLY A 54 10.11 3.86 -8.17
CA GLY A 54 11.52 4.15 -8.38
C GLY A 54 11.85 5.63 -8.22
N TRP A 55 11.35 6.28 -7.16
CA TRP A 55 11.43 7.74 -6.98
C TRP A 55 12.85 8.32 -7.07
N TYR A 56 13.87 7.53 -6.78
CA TYR A 56 15.25 7.99 -6.76
C TYR A 56 16.17 7.29 -7.76
N ASP A 57 15.70 6.21 -8.41
CA ASP A 57 16.47 5.47 -9.40
C ASP A 57 15.52 4.76 -10.35
N ARG A 58 15.22 3.49 -10.10
CA ARG A 58 14.33 2.63 -10.87
C ARG A 58 13.48 1.79 -9.91
N THR A 59 12.37 1.26 -10.42
CA THR A 59 11.58 0.31 -9.62
C THR A 59 12.45 -0.84 -9.10
N ASN A 60 12.21 -1.23 -7.86
CA ASN A 60 12.89 -2.39 -7.24
C ASN A 60 12.17 -3.72 -7.55
N TYR A 61 11.09 -3.69 -8.32
CA TYR A 61 10.27 -4.85 -8.62
C TYR A 61 10.25 -5.18 -10.11
N SER A 62 10.30 -6.47 -10.44
CA SER A 62 9.92 -7.01 -11.74
C SER A 62 8.38 -7.01 -11.88
N ASP A 63 7.89 -7.17 -13.12
CA ASP A 63 6.46 -7.29 -13.39
C ASP A 63 5.81 -8.45 -12.63
N ALA A 64 6.50 -9.58 -12.50
CA ALA A 64 6.02 -10.74 -11.74
C ALA A 64 5.89 -10.43 -10.24
N GLU A 65 6.87 -9.77 -9.65
CA GLU A 65 6.83 -9.35 -8.23
C GLU A 65 5.74 -8.30 -7.99
N MET A 66 5.50 -7.38 -8.93
CA MET A 66 4.38 -6.44 -8.85
C MET A 66 3.02 -7.13 -8.89
N LEU A 67 2.87 -8.19 -9.68
CA LEU A 67 1.66 -9.00 -9.69
C LEU A 67 1.47 -9.77 -8.38
N GLU A 68 2.52 -10.36 -7.83
CA GLU A 68 2.47 -11.03 -6.52
C GLU A 68 2.11 -10.06 -5.40
N LEU A 69 2.70 -8.86 -5.41
CA LEU A 69 2.39 -7.80 -4.46
C LEU A 69 0.93 -7.37 -4.54
N ALA A 70 0.41 -7.25 -5.77
CA ALA A 70 -1.00 -6.94 -6.01
C ALA A 70 -1.93 -8.04 -5.48
N GLU A 71 -1.60 -9.33 -5.67
CA GLU A 71 -2.39 -10.43 -5.12
C GLU A 71 -2.45 -10.38 -3.59
N LYS A 72 -1.34 -10.09 -2.92
CA LYS A 72 -1.32 -9.90 -1.46
C LYS A 72 -2.21 -8.73 -1.03
N ALA A 73 -2.12 -7.60 -1.71
CA ALA A 73 -2.98 -6.45 -1.44
C ALA A 73 -4.46 -6.79 -1.65
N LYS A 74 -4.82 -7.48 -2.74
CA LYS A 74 -6.19 -7.93 -3.01
C LYS A 74 -6.72 -8.88 -1.93
N CYS A 75 -5.90 -9.78 -1.41
CA CYS A 75 -6.27 -10.64 -0.30
C CYS A 75 -6.53 -9.82 0.98
N ASN A 76 -5.63 -8.91 1.32
CA ASN A 76 -5.75 -8.07 2.52
C ASN A 76 -7.02 -7.20 2.49
N ILE A 77 -7.38 -6.62 1.34
CA ILE A 77 -8.59 -5.80 1.17
C ILE A 77 -9.86 -6.59 1.50
N LYS A 78 -9.88 -7.89 1.27
CA LYS A 78 -11.05 -8.74 1.49
C LYS A 78 -11.23 -9.16 2.95
N ILE A 79 -10.18 -9.10 3.77
CA ILE A 79 -10.22 -9.54 5.17
C ILE A 79 -11.13 -8.61 5.99
N GLY A 80 -12.25 -9.15 6.46
CA GLY A 80 -13.22 -8.42 7.28
C GLY A 80 -13.88 -7.24 6.58
N LEU A 81 -13.92 -7.21 5.24
CA LEU A 81 -14.56 -6.14 4.49
C LEU A 81 -16.07 -6.08 4.76
N GLY A 82 -16.53 -4.93 5.26
CA GLY A 82 -17.92 -4.72 5.68
C GLY A 82 -18.15 -4.97 7.16
N GLU A 83 -17.11 -5.33 7.93
CA GLU A 83 -17.18 -5.33 9.39
C GLU A 83 -16.88 -3.94 9.93
N ALA A 84 -17.68 -3.50 10.90
CA ALA A 84 -17.49 -2.22 11.58
C ALA A 84 -16.55 -2.36 12.78
N GLU A 85 -15.85 -1.28 13.09
CA GLU A 85 -15.12 -1.09 14.36
C GLU A 85 -14.03 -2.12 14.69
N ASN A 86 -13.33 -2.63 13.67
CA ASN A 86 -12.14 -3.43 13.89
C ASN A 86 -10.90 -2.81 13.22
N ASP A 87 -9.72 -3.03 13.79
CA ASP A 87 -8.47 -2.45 13.29
C ASP A 87 -8.00 -3.04 11.95
N GLY A 88 -8.67 -4.06 11.45
CA GLY A 88 -8.49 -4.58 10.09
C GLY A 88 -8.74 -3.53 9.00
N VAL A 89 -9.48 -2.45 9.32
CA VAL A 89 -9.66 -1.31 8.42
C VAL A 89 -8.33 -0.71 7.98
N PHE A 90 -7.33 -0.65 8.85
CA PHE A 90 -6.02 -0.11 8.49
C PHE A 90 -5.33 -0.97 7.45
N LEU A 91 -5.35 -2.29 7.61
CA LEU A 91 -4.82 -3.20 6.61
C LEU A 91 -5.52 -3.05 5.26
N ARG A 92 -6.85 -2.95 5.26
CA ARG A 92 -7.63 -2.78 4.03
C ARG A 92 -7.34 -1.46 3.33
N SER A 93 -7.34 -0.35 4.07
CA SER A 93 -7.15 0.98 3.50
C SER A 93 -5.74 1.18 2.93
N TYR A 94 -4.71 0.72 3.61
CA TYR A 94 -3.35 0.81 3.10
C TYR A 94 -3.07 -0.19 1.96
N SER A 95 -3.74 -1.34 1.97
CA SER A 95 -3.66 -2.29 0.85
C SER A 95 -4.39 -1.77 -0.40
N ILE A 96 -5.48 -1.01 -0.25
CA ILE A 96 -6.13 -0.36 -1.39
C ILE A 96 -5.24 0.74 -2.01
N LEU A 97 -4.53 1.52 -1.17
CA LEU A 97 -3.55 2.49 -1.65
C LEU A 97 -2.40 1.82 -2.41
N LEU A 98 -1.85 0.74 -1.85
CA LEU A 98 -0.80 -0.03 -2.50
C LEU A 98 -1.25 -0.60 -3.85
N LEU A 99 -2.46 -1.17 -3.90
CA LEU A 99 -3.03 -1.68 -5.15
C LEU A 99 -3.28 -0.55 -6.17
N SER A 100 -3.62 0.65 -5.69
CA SER A 100 -3.78 1.84 -6.53
C SER A 100 -2.44 2.26 -7.15
N ASP A 101 -1.36 2.33 -6.37
CA ASP A 101 -0.02 2.62 -6.88
C ASP A 101 0.40 1.63 -7.98
N LEU A 102 0.21 0.33 -7.72
CA LEU A 102 0.50 -0.73 -8.70
C LEU A 102 -0.37 -0.63 -9.96
N THR A 103 -1.60 -0.15 -9.84
CA THR A 103 -2.49 0.05 -10.99
C THR A 103 -2.11 1.29 -11.77
N ASP A 104 -1.79 2.38 -11.09
CA ASP A 104 -1.39 3.63 -11.74
C ASP A 104 -0.01 3.51 -12.39
N PHE A 105 0.92 2.77 -11.82
CA PHE A 105 2.23 2.47 -12.40
C PHE A 105 2.09 1.81 -13.79
N HIS A 106 1.06 0.97 -14.00
CA HIS A 106 0.77 0.37 -15.30
C HIS A 106 0.56 1.40 -16.42
N ARG A 107 0.12 2.61 -16.12
CA ARG A 107 -0.07 3.67 -17.13
C ARG A 107 1.25 4.13 -17.74
N TYR A 108 2.34 4.00 -17.01
CA TYR A 108 3.68 4.39 -17.43
C TYR A 108 4.53 3.19 -17.84
N HIS A 109 4.26 2.05 -17.27
CA HIS A 109 4.94 0.78 -17.52
C HIS A 109 3.88 -0.32 -17.68
N PRO A 110 3.35 -0.55 -18.90
CA PRO A 110 2.28 -1.52 -19.13
C PRO A 110 2.71 -2.97 -18.81
N TYR A 111 2.07 -3.58 -17.80
CA TYR A 111 2.33 -4.95 -17.37
C TYR A 111 1.05 -5.75 -17.02
N LEU A 112 -0.12 -5.08 -17.00
CA LEU A 112 -1.41 -5.71 -16.68
C LEU A 112 -2.15 -6.11 -17.93
N GLY A 113 -2.77 -7.29 -17.93
CA GLY A 113 -3.76 -7.69 -18.91
C GLY A 113 -5.16 -7.12 -18.61
N GLU A 114 -6.06 -7.16 -19.58
CA GLU A 114 -7.44 -6.63 -19.45
C GLU A 114 -8.21 -7.28 -18.28
N THR A 115 -8.05 -8.58 -18.07
CA THR A 115 -8.71 -9.31 -16.98
C THR A 115 -8.26 -8.77 -15.63
N GLU A 116 -6.95 -8.59 -15.44
CA GLU A 116 -6.38 -8.06 -14.20
C GLU A 116 -6.87 -6.63 -13.92
N ILE A 117 -6.92 -5.78 -14.93
CA ILE A 117 -7.46 -4.41 -14.79
C ILE A 117 -8.94 -4.47 -14.37
N ARG A 118 -9.75 -5.29 -15.00
CA ARG A 118 -11.17 -5.45 -14.67
C ARG A 118 -11.38 -5.91 -13.24
N ASP A 119 -10.64 -6.95 -12.82
CA ASP A 119 -10.74 -7.50 -11.47
C ASP A 119 -10.36 -6.47 -10.40
N ARG A 120 -9.35 -5.63 -10.67
CA ARG A 120 -8.99 -4.52 -9.78
C ARG A 120 -10.10 -3.47 -9.70
N MET A 121 -10.68 -3.08 -10.83
CA MET A 121 -11.79 -2.12 -10.84
C MET A 121 -13.01 -2.64 -10.08
N GLU A 122 -13.37 -3.91 -10.25
CA GLU A 122 -14.46 -4.55 -9.50
C GLU A 122 -14.16 -4.58 -7.99
N LEU A 123 -12.91 -4.83 -7.61
CA LEU A 123 -12.51 -4.81 -6.20
C LEU A 123 -12.58 -3.40 -5.61
N TYR A 124 -12.14 -2.37 -6.33
CA TYR A 124 -12.27 -0.97 -5.88
C TYR A 124 -13.74 -0.59 -5.65
N LEU A 125 -14.60 -0.91 -6.60
CA LEU A 125 -16.04 -0.65 -6.46
C LEU A 125 -16.66 -1.42 -5.27
N THR A 126 -16.21 -2.65 -5.05
CA THR A 126 -16.65 -3.47 -3.93
C THR A 126 -16.19 -2.89 -2.60
N TYR A 127 -14.92 -2.45 -2.52
CA TYR A 127 -14.38 -1.79 -1.34
C TYR A 127 -15.17 -0.53 -0.99
N ILE A 128 -15.35 0.38 -1.96
CA ILE A 128 -16.10 1.64 -1.77
C ILE A 128 -17.53 1.38 -1.27
N LYS A 129 -18.20 0.34 -1.79
CA LYS A 129 -19.58 0.03 -1.42
C LYS A 129 -19.72 -0.67 -0.07
N ARG A 130 -18.71 -1.40 0.36
CA ARG A 130 -18.81 -2.29 1.53
C ARG A 130 -18.02 -1.81 2.74
N GLU A 131 -16.98 -0.98 2.58
CA GLU A 131 -16.24 -0.46 3.73
C GLU A 131 -17.13 0.46 4.55
N GLN A 132 -17.27 0.14 5.84
CA GLN A 132 -18.12 0.86 6.78
C GLN A 132 -17.31 1.66 7.79
N ASP A 133 -16.04 1.34 7.95
CA ASP A 133 -15.16 1.99 8.91
C ASP A 133 -14.40 3.13 8.27
N LEU A 134 -14.80 4.37 8.58
CA LEU A 134 -14.20 5.57 8.00
C LEU A 134 -12.80 5.89 8.54
N ARG A 135 -12.33 5.25 9.61
CA ARG A 135 -10.97 5.48 10.17
C ARG A 135 -9.86 5.22 9.14
N GLY A 136 -10.09 4.30 8.20
CA GLY A 136 -9.16 3.99 7.13
C GLY A 136 -9.19 4.95 5.94
N MET A 137 -10.17 5.85 5.89
CA MET A 137 -10.37 6.79 4.77
C MET A 137 -9.67 8.14 4.99
N PHE A 138 -9.12 8.37 6.17
CA PHE A 138 -8.52 9.64 6.55
C PHE A 138 -7.04 9.48 6.86
N LEU A 139 -6.19 10.26 6.18
CA LEU A 139 -4.81 10.47 6.57
C LEU A 139 -4.78 11.54 7.67
N GLN A 140 -4.26 11.17 8.84
CA GLN A 140 -4.01 12.13 9.89
C GLN A 140 -2.63 12.76 9.66
N ARG A 141 -2.61 13.98 9.14
CA ARG A 141 -1.37 14.72 8.94
C ARG A 141 -0.87 15.32 10.26
N LYS A 142 0.46 15.49 10.38
CA LYS A 142 1.11 16.10 11.57
C LYS A 142 0.65 17.53 11.90
N ASP A 143 0.03 18.22 10.94
CA ASP A 143 -0.50 19.59 11.09
C ASP A 143 -1.95 19.62 11.61
N GLY A 144 -2.52 18.47 11.98
CA GLY A 144 -3.88 18.35 12.50
C GLY A 144 -4.97 18.39 11.42
N HIS A 145 -4.62 18.51 10.16
CA HIS A 145 -5.59 18.40 9.07
C HIS A 145 -5.84 16.94 8.70
N THR A 146 -7.12 16.60 8.53
CA THR A 146 -7.56 15.29 8.10
C THR A 146 -7.91 15.36 6.61
N GLU A 147 -7.21 14.64 5.76
CA GLU A 147 -7.52 14.55 4.33
C GLU A 147 -8.19 13.22 4.00
N LEU A 148 -9.20 13.28 3.13
CA LEU A 148 -9.91 12.10 2.66
C LEU A 148 -9.04 11.33 1.66
N LEU A 149 -8.56 10.17 2.06
CA LEU A 149 -7.72 9.28 1.23
C LEU A 149 -8.36 8.92 -0.12
N MET A 150 -9.69 8.88 -0.19
CA MET A 150 -10.44 8.53 -1.41
C MET A 150 -10.36 9.57 -2.52
N LEU A 151 -10.02 10.83 -2.22
CA LEU A 151 -9.90 11.88 -3.24
C LEU A 151 -8.66 11.72 -4.13
N LEU A 152 -7.69 10.91 -3.72
CA LEU A 152 -6.46 10.65 -4.48
C LEU A 152 -6.60 9.48 -5.46
N MET A 153 -7.73 8.76 -5.46
CA MET A 153 -7.97 7.57 -6.29
C MET A 153 -8.88 7.83 -7.51
N LEU A 154 -9.34 9.06 -7.69
CA LEU A 154 -10.17 9.49 -8.83
C LEU A 154 -9.40 10.40 -9.76
#